data_41ed484d7376090bb6f05bed9f1505c8
#
_entry.id   41ed484d7376090bb6f05bed9f1505c8
#
_cell.length_a   1.000
_cell.length_b   1.000
_cell.length_c   1.000
_cell.angle_alpha   90.00
_cell.angle_beta   90.00
_cell.angle_gamma   90.00
#
_symmetry.space_group_name_H-M   'P 1'
#
loop_
_entity.id
_entity.type
_entity.pdbx_description
1 polymer ?
#
loop_
_entity_poly.entity_id
_entity_poly.type
_entity_poly.pdbx_seq_one_letter_code
_entity_poly.pdbx_strand_id
1 'polypeptide(L)'
;AILRACKIAQTAEKALAGGADEDDYGLIEQDTYTYTLKPNHANGSIYGYKAWRENYIGILDSHPLYVHPMDAFVGKGFLFLERLRPKDKKWNPDFPYPELQAIFDRYGVISGIDNCHHFTPALEIGFTLGWGGILRKLKEQRVLHDSSHELFYESEIMVVEAGIRFLYRMSDELLVLSEQEKNAQLAAN
;
A
#
# COMPACT_ATOMS: atom_id res chain seq x y z
N ALA A 1 19.96 16.07 9.25
CA ALA A 1 20.82 16.76 8.26
C ALA A 1 21.14 15.84 7.07
N ILE A 2 21.57 14.59 7.29
CA ILE A 2 21.95 13.65 6.22
C ILE A 2 20.75 13.32 5.32
N LEU A 3 19.61 12.89 5.88
CA LEU A 3 18.41 12.58 5.11
C LEU A 3 17.93 13.76 4.26
N ARG A 4 18.00 14.97 4.82
CA ARG A 4 17.64 16.17 4.07
C ARG A 4 18.58 16.39 2.86
N ALA A 5 19.88 16.18 3.03
CA ALA A 5 20.84 16.31 1.94
C ALA A 5 20.60 15.25 0.85
N CYS A 6 20.35 14.00 1.25
CA CYS A 6 20.01 12.92 0.31
C CYS A 6 18.72 13.25 -0.47
N LYS A 7 17.67 13.74 0.22
CA LYS A 7 16.43 14.11 -0.45
C LYS A 7 16.60 15.25 -1.43
N ILE A 8 17.37 16.29 -1.08
CA ILE A 8 17.65 17.40 -1.99
C ILE A 8 18.39 16.91 -3.25
N ALA A 9 19.38 16.03 -3.07
CA ALA A 9 20.12 15.48 -4.20
C ALA A 9 19.21 14.63 -5.11
N GLN A 10 18.40 13.75 -4.53
CA GLN A 10 17.44 12.91 -5.23
C GLN A 10 16.41 13.76 -6.01
N THR A 11 15.83 14.77 -5.37
CA THR A 11 14.86 15.67 -6.01
C THR A 11 15.47 16.39 -7.19
N ALA A 12 16.71 16.88 -7.06
CA ALA A 12 17.42 17.56 -8.15
C ALA A 12 17.70 16.59 -9.32
N GLU A 13 18.13 15.38 -9.05
CA GLU A 13 18.39 14.35 -10.06
C GLU A 13 17.11 13.95 -10.81
N LYS A 14 16.03 13.69 -10.08
CA LYS A 14 14.73 13.34 -10.68
C LYS A 14 14.14 14.49 -11.50
N ALA A 15 14.28 15.72 -11.04
CA ALA A 15 13.86 16.90 -11.79
C ALA A 15 14.62 17.05 -13.12
N LEU A 16 15.94 16.81 -13.12
CA LEU A 16 16.76 16.82 -14.34
C LEU A 16 16.36 15.71 -15.31
N ALA A 17 15.96 14.54 -14.81
CA ALA A 17 15.48 13.42 -15.60
C ALA A 17 14.00 13.58 -16.07
N GLY A 18 13.33 14.67 -15.67
CA GLY A 18 11.90 14.89 -15.99
C GLY A 18 10.94 13.99 -15.20
N GLY A 19 11.41 13.37 -14.13
CA GLY A 19 10.62 12.49 -13.26
C GLY A 19 9.93 13.23 -12.11
N ALA A 20 8.89 12.59 -11.56
CA ALA A 20 8.26 13.05 -10.33
C ALA A 20 9.14 12.75 -9.11
N ASP A 21 9.08 13.62 -8.11
CA ASP A 21 9.73 13.36 -6.83
C ASP A 21 8.94 12.31 -6.03
N GLU A 22 9.62 11.32 -5.53
CA GLU A 22 9.07 10.26 -4.71
C GLU A 22 9.67 10.30 -3.31
N ASP A 23 8.86 10.01 -2.30
CA ASP A 23 9.27 10.15 -0.89
C ASP A 23 10.04 8.93 -0.34
N ASP A 24 10.89 8.34 -1.15
CA ASP A 24 11.73 7.20 -0.76
C ASP A 24 13.13 7.57 -0.25
N TYR A 25 13.53 8.84 -0.40
CA TYR A 25 14.86 9.35 -0.04
C TYR A 25 16.02 8.61 -0.73
N GLY A 26 15.77 7.93 -1.84
CA GLY A 26 16.78 7.12 -2.52
C GLY A 26 17.11 5.80 -1.80
N LEU A 27 16.28 5.39 -0.83
CA LEU A 27 16.48 4.15 -0.06
C LEU A 27 16.06 2.91 -0.84
N ILE A 28 15.21 3.09 -1.86
CA ILE A 28 14.67 2.01 -2.66
C ILE A 28 15.09 2.23 -4.11
N GLU A 29 15.79 1.28 -4.65
CA GLU A 29 15.97 1.17 -6.09
C GLU A 29 14.65 0.66 -6.67
N GLN A 30 13.94 1.54 -7.36
CA GLN A 30 12.55 1.31 -7.83
C GLN A 30 12.39 0.10 -8.74
N ASP A 31 13.45 -0.36 -9.38
CA ASP A 31 13.44 -1.47 -10.31
C ASP A 31 13.74 -2.82 -9.65
N THR A 32 13.97 -2.85 -8.33
CA THR A 32 14.38 -4.10 -7.64
C THR A 32 13.21 -4.98 -7.25
N TYR A 33 11.99 -4.45 -7.15
CA TYR A 33 10.80 -5.20 -6.82
C TYR A 33 9.71 -5.02 -7.84
N THR A 34 9.23 -6.13 -8.35
CA THR A 34 8.06 -6.20 -9.24
C THR A 34 7.05 -7.20 -8.69
N TYR A 35 5.78 -6.88 -8.81
CA TYR A 35 4.70 -7.78 -8.47
C TYR A 35 3.79 -7.96 -9.69
N THR A 36 3.53 -9.20 -10.06
CA THR A 36 2.62 -9.50 -11.17
C THR A 36 1.19 -9.54 -10.64
N LEU A 37 0.41 -8.55 -11.00
CA LEU A 37 -1.01 -8.49 -10.65
C LEU A 37 -1.77 -9.67 -11.23
N LYS A 38 -2.71 -10.20 -10.46
CA LYS A 38 -3.63 -11.27 -10.84
C LYS A 38 -4.98 -10.66 -11.18
N PRO A 39 -5.25 -10.37 -12.46
CA PRO A 39 -6.54 -9.81 -12.87
C PRO A 39 -7.65 -10.84 -12.74
N ASN A 40 -8.87 -10.36 -12.50
CA ASN A 40 -10.07 -11.21 -12.46
C ASN A 40 -11.06 -10.89 -13.59
N HIS A 41 -10.67 -10.03 -14.54
CA HIS A 41 -11.45 -9.69 -15.72
C HIS A 41 -10.64 -9.86 -17.00
N ALA A 42 -11.31 -10.19 -18.09
CA ALA A 42 -10.69 -10.46 -19.38
C ALA A 42 -9.91 -9.25 -19.95
N ASN A 43 -10.28 -8.02 -19.58
CA ASN A 43 -9.58 -6.80 -19.96
C ASN A 43 -8.32 -6.53 -19.11
N GLY A 44 -7.97 -7.41 -18.18
CA GLY A 44 -6.84 -7.26 -17.28
C GLY A 44 -7.10 -6.35 -16.07
N SER A 45 -8.35 -6.01 -15.80
CA SER A 45 -8.72 -5.21 -14.61
C SER A 45 -8.80 -6.08 -13.35
N ILE A 46 -8.58 -5.42 -12.20
CA ILE A 46 -8.78 -5.96 -10.87
C ILE A 46 -9.98 -5.25 -10.28
N TYR A 47 -10.99 -6.00 -9.90
CA TYR A 47 -12.21 -5.43 -9.33
C TYR A 47 -12.83 -6.33 -8.25
N GLY A 48 -13.40 -5.69 -7.21
CA GLY A 48 -14.09 -6.32 -6.10
C GLY A 48 -13.16 -6.82 -4.99
N TYR A 49 -13.73 -7.03 -3.81
CA TYR A 49 -12.99 -7.33 -2.58
C TYR A 49 -12.04 -8.52 -2.71
N LYS A 50 -12.47 -9.60 -3.36
CA LYS A 50 -11.66 -10.80 -3.49
C LYS A 50 -10.37 -10.55 -4.28
N ALA A 51 -10.48 -9.93 -5.47
CA ALA A 51 -9.31 -9.68 -6.32
C ALA A 51 -8.36 -8.65 -5.68
N TRP A 52 -8.92 -7.63 -5.02
CA TRP A 52 -8.12 -6.65 -4.28
C TRP A 52 -7.36 -7.29 -3.14
N ARG A 53 -8.02 -8.06 -2.26
CA ARG A 53 -7.35 -8.72 -1.14
C ARG A 53 -6.25 -9.66 -1.60
N GLU A 54 -6.50 -10.48 -2.63
CA GLU A 54 -5.52 -11.45 -3.13
C GLU A 54 -4.25 -10.76 -3.65
N ASN A 55 -4.39 -9.66 -4.38
CA ASN A 55 -3.26 -8.90 -4.87
C ASN A 55 -2.56 -8.13 -3.75
N TYR A 56 -3.30 -7.49 -2.86
CA TYR A 56 -2.73 -6.74 -1.75
C TYR A 56 -1.98 -7.64 -0.77
N ILE A 57 -2.53 -8.79 -0.42
CA ILE A 57 -1.86 -9.80 0.40
C ILE A 57 -0.59 -10.31 -0.30
N GLY A 58 -0.65 -10.59 -1.60
CA GLY A 58 0.51 -11.01 -2.36
C GLY A 58 1.65 -9.98 -2.33
N ILE A 59 1.32 -8.70 -2.40
CA ILE A 59 2.30 -7.62 -2.23
C ILE A 59 2.85 -7.62 -0.81
N LEU A 60 2.01 -7.61 0.21
CA LEU A 60 2.44 -7.60 1.62
C LEU A 60 3.35 -8.79 1.94
N ASP A 61 3.03 -9.98 1.44
CA ASP A 61 3.80 -11.19 1.73
C ASP A 61 5.14 -11.26 0.96
N SER A 62 5.27 -10.58 -0.19
CA SER A 62 6.46 -10.64 -1.05
C SER A 62 7.28 -9.33 -1.09
N HIS A 63 6.73 -8.22 -0.60
CA HIS A 63 7.42 -6.94 -0.62
C HIS A 63 8.74 -7.00 0.18
N PRO A 64 9.86 -6.54 -0.38
CA PRO A 64 11.11 -6.46 0.35
C PRO A 64 11.01 -5.51 1.54
N LEU A 65 11.83 -5.76 2.55
CA LEU A 65 11.87 -4.95 3.75
C LEU A 65 12.99 -3.93 3.64
N TYR A 66 12.67 -2.68 3.92
CA TYR A 66 13.62 -1.59 3.88
C TYR A 66 13.79 -1.02 5.28
N VAL A 67 15.01 -1.12 5.77
CA VAL A 67 15.42 -0.56 7.06
C VAL A 67 16.61 0.35 6.82
N HIS A 68 16.48 1.61 7.21
CA HIS A 68 17.56 2.57 7.10
C HIS A 68 18.01 3.01 8.50
N PRO A 69 19.33 3.03 8.80
CA PRO A 69 19.83 3.35 10.15
C PRO A 69 19.45 4.75 10.66
N MET A 70 19.02 5.63 9.78
CA MET A 70 18.60 6.98 10.13
C MET A 70 17.08 7.14 10.32
N ASP A 71 16.31 6.07 10.12
CA ASP A 71 14.86 6.11 10.29
C ASP A 71 14.48 5.87 11.75
N ALA A 72 13.63 6.76 12.29
CA ALA A 72 13.02 6.57 13.60
C ALA A 72 11.81 5.63 13.56
N PHE A 73 11.22 5.44 12.38
CA PHE A 73 10.08 4.57 12.15
C PHE A 73 10.31 3.72 10.91
N VAL A 74 10.16 2.43 11.06
CA VAL A 74 10.27 1.48 9.95
C VAL A 74 8.99 1.49 9.14
N GLY A 75 9.08 1.25 7.83
CA GLY A 75 7.91 1.09 6.97
C GLY A 75 7.84 2.04 5.78
N LYS A 76 8.87 2.84 5.55
CA LYS A 76 8.98 3.63 4.34
C LYS A 76 9.21 2.74 3.12
N GLY A 77 8.83 3.27 1.96
CA GLY A 77 9.14 2.62 0.70
C GLY A 77 8.23 1.49 0.28
N PHE A 78 7.05 1.42 0.84
CA PHE A 78 6.03 0.47 0.40
C PHE A 78 5.49 0.86 -0.98
N LEU A 79 5.46 -0.12 -1.90
CA LEU A 79 4.87 0.08 -3.22
C LEU A 79 3.34 -0.01 -3.15
N PHE A 80 2.68 1.01 -3.67
CA PHE A 80 1.23 1.02 -3.77
C PHE A 80 0.75 0.15 -4.93
N LEU A 81 -0.39 -0.49 -4.72
CA LEU A 81 -1.03 -1.34 -5.72
C LEU A 81 -1.32 -0.58 -7.02
N GLU A 82 -1.65 0.71 -6.93
CA GLU A 82 -1.90 1.59 -8.05
C GLU A 82 -0.73 1.70 -9.02
N ARG A 83 0.50 1.69 -8.52
CA ARG A 83 1.71 1.73 -9.37
C ARG A 83 1.89 0.49 -10.21
N LEU A 84 1.40 -0.64 -9.72
CA LEU A 84 1.51 -1.92 -10.37
C LEU A 84 0.36 -2.16 -11.38
N ARG A 85 -0.71 -1.37 -11.28
CA ARG A 85 -1.85 -1.49 -12.19
C ARG A 85 -1.51 -0.89 -13.56
N PRO A 86 -1.83 -1.60 -14.65
CA PRO A 86 -1.73 -1.01 -15.98
C PRO A 86 -2.55 0.27 -16.09
N LYS A 87 -1.94 1.38 -16.54
CA LYS A 87 -2.55 2.71 -16.59
C LYS A 87 -3.79 2.79 -17.48
N ASP A 88 -3.87 1.93 -18.47
CA ASP A 88 -4.99 1.84 -19.43
C ASP A 88 -6.17 1.02 -18.92
N LYS A 89 -6.07 0.42 -17.74
CA LYS A 89 -7.11 -0.41 -17.16
C LYS A 89 -8.00 0.37 -16.20
N LYS A 90 -9.29 0.10 -16.27
CA LYS A 90 -10.29 0.67 -15.36
C LYS A 90 -10.32 -0.11 -14.06
N TRP A 91 -10.59 0.59 -12.96
CA TRP A 91 -10.81 -0.03 -11.66
C TRP A 91 -12.05 -0.92 -11.65
N ASN A 92 -13.16 -0.39 -12.18
CA ASN A 92 -14.37 -1.16 -12.44
C ASN A 92 -14.46 -1.37 -13.96
N PRO A 93 -14.42 -2.61 -14.47
CA PRO A 93 -14.50 -2.88 -15.90
C PRO A 93 -15.82 -2.45 -16.53
N ASP A 94 -16.89 -2.35 -15.74
CA ASP A 94 -18.22 -1.92 -16.21
C ASP A 94 -18.42 -0.39 -16.18
N PHE A 95 -17.44 0.35 -15.64
CA PHE A 95 -17.52 1.81 -15.56
C PHE A 95 -16.77 2.48 -16.74
N PRO A 96 -17.27 3.59 -17.29
CA PRO A 96 -18.56 4.21 -16.95
C PRO A 96 -19.72 3.43 -17.57
N TYR A 97 -20.85 3.41 -16.88
CA TYR A 97 -22.08 2.89 -17.47
C TYR A 97 -22.46 3.70 -18.71
N PRO A 98 -23.03 3.09 -19.78
CA PRO A 98 -23.29 3.75 -21.04
C PRO A 98 -24.09 5.06 -20.92
N GLU A 99 -25.07 5.08 -20.02
CA GLU A 99 -25.89 6.27 -19.74
C GLU A 99 -25.08 7.40 -19.08
N LEU A 100 -24.10 7.09 -18.26
CA LEU A 100 -23.21 8.07 -17.65
C LEU A 100 -22.15 8.56 -18.62
N GLN A 101 -21.68 7.72 -19.53
CA GLN A 101 -20.71 8.11 -20.56
C GLN A 101 -21.26 9.25 -21.42
N ALA A 102 -22.51 9.16 -21.83
CA ALA A 102 -23.17 10.21 -22.61
C ALA A 102 -23.23 11.57 -21.88
N ILE A 103 -23.41 11.52 -20.56
CA ILE A 103 -23.39 12.72 -19.69
C ILE A 103 -21.97 13.27 -19.59
N PHE A 104 -20.97 12.41 -19.38
CA PHE A 104 -19.57 12.80 -19.28
C PHE A 104 -19.08 13.47 -20.57
N ASP A 105 -19.40 12.89 -21.71
CA ASP A 105 -19.04 13.41 -23.02
C ASP A 105 -19.71 14.78 -23.28
N ARG A 106 -20.98 14.92 -22.90
CA ARG A 106 -21.75 16.15 -23.09
C ARG A 106 -21.23 17.31 -22.25
N TYR A 107 -20.83 17.06 -21.02
CA TYR A 107 -20.46 18.11 -20.04
C TYR A 107 -18.97 18.22 -19.80
N GLY A 108 -18.14 17.42 -20.45
CA GLY A 108 -16.69 17.40 -20.22
C GLY A 108 -16.33 17.04 -18.78
N VAL A 109 -17.08 16.12 -18.17
CA VAL A 109 -16.85 15.74 -16.78
C VAL A 109 -15.54 14.98 -16.66
N ILE A 110 -14.64 15.51 -15.86
CA ILE A 110 -13.41 14.83 -15.46
C ILE A 110 -13.71 14.09 -14.16
N SER A 111 -13.71 12.76 -14.21
CA SER A 111 -13.93 11.94 -13.02
C SER A 111 -12.63 11.75 -12.24
N GLY A 112 -12.68 12.14 -11.00
CA GLY A 112 -11.69 11.78 -10.02
C GLY A 112 -10.46 12.66 -9.98
N ILE A 113 -9.84 12.63 -8.82
CA ILE A 113 -8.46 13.08 -8.63
C ILE A 113 -7.62 11.84 -8.84
N ASP A 114 -6.92 11.79 -9.95
CA ASP A 114 -6.11 10.64 -10.32
C ASP A 114 -5.02 10.40 -9.28
N ASN A 115 -4.94 9.18 -8.75
CA ASN A 115 -3.92 8.68 -7.83
C ASN A 115 -3.74 9.44 -6.49
N CYS A 116 -4.60 10.38 -6.15
CA CYS A 116 -4.49 11.11 -4.89
C CYS A 116 -5.57 10.65 -3.90
N HIS A 117 -5.17 9.90 -2.89
CA HIS A 117 -6.03 9.51 -1.79
C HIS A 117 -6.08 10.62 -0.75
N HIS A 118 -6.87 11.66 -1.01
CA HIS A 118 -7.09 12.74 -0.05
C HIS A 118 -8.18 12.33 0.96
N PHE A 119 -7.82 11.45 1.88
CA PHE A 119 -8.70 11.11 2.99
C PHE A 119 -7.94 11.24 4.31
N THR A 120 -8.66 11.53 5.37
CA THR A 120 -8.13 11.55 6.72
C THR A 120 -8.52 10.23 7.40
N PRO A 121 -7.58 9.32 7.63
CA PRO A 121 -7.88 8.09 8.34
C PRO A 121 -8.27 8.39 9.80
N ALA A 122 -9.16 7.58 10.36
CA ALA A 122 -9.51 7.62 11.77
C ALA A 122 -8.37 7.01 12.62
N LEU A 123 -7.27 7.71 12.72
CA LEU A 123 -6.05 7.25 13.41
C LEU A 123 -6.31 6.84 14.86
N GLU A 124 -7.29 7.47 15.53
CA GLU A 124 -7.70 7.11 16.89
C GLU A 124 -8.07 5.63 17.00
N ILE A 125 -8.74 5.07 16.00
CA ILE A 125 -9.09 3.64 15.98
C ILE A 125 -7.82 2.79 15.99
N GLY A 126 -6.85 3.14 15.14
CA GLY A 126 -5.56 2.45 15.05
C GLY A 126 -4.77 2.52 16.35
N PHE A 127 -4.65 3.72 16.94
CA PHE A 127 -3.89 3.93 18.17
C PHE A 127 -4.56 3.29 19.39
N THR A 128 -5.90 3.28 19.44
CA THR A 128 -6.64 2.69 20.56
C THR A 128 -6.67 1.16 20.52
N LEU A 129 -6.91 0.60 19.34
CA LEU A 129 -7.10 -0.85 19.18
C LEU A 129 -5.81 -1.60 18.82
N GLY A 130 -4.90 -0.96 18.14
CA GLY A 130 -3.79 -1.62 17.46
C GLY A 130 -4.29 -2.65 16.43
N TRP A 131 -3.37 -3.26 15.70
CA TRP A 131 -3.71 -4.25 14.66
C TRP A 131 -4.47 -5.46 15.21
N GLY A 132 -4.05 -5.98 16.39
CA GLY A 132 -4.73 -7.11 17.03
C GLY A 132 -6.15 -6.78 17.49
N GLY A 133 -6.38 -5.57 17.97
CA GLY A 133 -7.71 -5.11 18.36
C GLY A 133 -8.62 -4.88 17.17
N ILE A 134 -8.08 -4.35 16.06
CA ILE A 134 -8.82 -4.21 14.79
C ILE A 134 -9.25 -5.58 14.29
N LEU A 135 -8.33 -6.54 14.25
CA LEU A 135 -8.63 -7.91 13.83
C LEU A 135 -9.75 -8.55 14.67
N ARG A 136 -9.65 -8.42 15.99
CA ARG A 136 -10.67 -8.91 16.91
C ARG A 136 -12.02 -8.26 16.62
N LYS A 137 -12.07 -6.95 16.47
CA LYS A 137 -13.30 -6.21 16.18
C LYS A 137 -13.92 -6.61 14.85
N LEU A 138 -13.14 -6.83 13.81
CA LEU A 138 -13.64 -7.33 12.53
C LEU A 138 -14.28 -8.71 12.67
N LYS A 139 -13.64 -9.63 13.43
CA LYS A 139 -14.19 -10.98 13.70
C LYS A 139 -15.48 -10.91 14.51
N GLU A 140 -15.58 -10.02 15.49
CA GLU A 140 -16.80 -9.78 16.27
C GLU A 140 -17.93 -9.23 15.39
N GLN A 141 -17.62 -8.23 14.55
CA GLN A 141 -18.64 -7.64 13.66
C GLN A 141 -19.13 -8.61 12.59
N ARG A 142 -18.26 -9.45 12.05
CA ARG A 142 -18.63 -10.47 11.05
C ARG A 142 -19.80 -11.33 11.50
N VAL A 143 -19.83 -11.75 12.77
CA VAL A 143 -20.91 -12.61 13.30
C VAL A 143 -22.21 -11.87 13.60
N LEU A 144 -22.17 -10.54 13.61
CA LEU A 144 -23.35 -9.70 13.82
C LEU A 144 -24.08 -9.31 12.52
N HIS A 145 -23.43 -9.51 11.39
CA HIS A 145 -23.96 -9.16 10.08
C HIS A 145 -24.43 -10.39 9.31
N ASP A 146 -25.32 -10.16 8.36
CA ASP A 146 -25.83 -11.23 7.49
C ASP A 146 -24.81 -11.64 6.41
N SER A 147 -25.13 -12.70 5.70
CA SER A 147 -24.25 -13.30 4.69
C SER A 147 -23.93 -12.37 3.50
N SER A 148 -24.69 -11.28 3.30
CA SER A 148 -24.41 -10.34 2.22
C SER A 148 -23.11 -9.56 2.45
N HIS A 149 -22.65 -9.46 3.69
CA HIS A 149 -21.42 -8.79 4.09
C HIS A 149 -20.24 -9.75 4.29
N GLU A 150 -20.46 -11.04 4.12
CA GLU A 150 -19.45 -12.08 4.41
C GLU A 150 -18.14 -11.87 3.64
N LEU A 151 -18.23 -11.62 2.34
CA LEU A 151 -17.03 -11.41 1.50
C LEU A 151 -16.24 -10.16 1.91
N PHE A 152 -16.93 -9.11 2.35
CA PHE A 152 -16.28 -7.90 2.86
C PHE A 152 -15.47 -8.22 4.13
N TYR A 153 -16.11 -8.78 5.16
CA TYR A 153 -15.44 -9.10 6.41
C TYR A 153 -14.32 -10.12 6.26
N GLU A 154 -14.54 -11.15 5.44
CA GLU A 154 -13.49 -12.10 5.12
C GLU A 154 -12.27 -11.40 4.50
N SER A 155 -12.51 -10.48 3.56
CA SER A 155 -11.43 -9.76 2.88
C SER A 155 -10.67 -8.85 3.82
N GLU A 156 -11.36 -8.07 4.65
CA GLU A 156 -10.73 -7.18 5.64
C GLU A 156 -9.93 -7.96 6.68
N ILE A 157 -10.47 -9.07 7.19
CA ILE A 157 -9.76 -9.93 8.15
C ILE A 157 -8.46 -10.46 7.53
N MET A 158 -8.52 -11.00 6.32
CA MET A 158 -7.34 -11.56 5.64
C MET A 158 -6.28 -10.49 5.36
N VAL A 159 -6.68 -9.27 4.97
CA VAL A 159 -5.75 -8.15 4.73
C VAL A 159 -5.09 -7.69 6.03
N VAL A 160 -5.85 -7.57 7.12
CA VAL A 160 -5.29 -7.20 8.43
C VAL A 160 -4.33 -8.28 8.93
N GLU A 161 -4.66 -9.56 8.76
CA GLU A 161 -3.75 -10.68 9.11
C GLU A 161 -2.46 -10.63 8.28
N ALA A 162 -2.53 -10.29 7.00
CA ALA A 162 -1.34 -10.10 6.16
C ALA A 162 -0.51 -8.89 6.61
N GLY A 163 -1.15 -7.78 6.98
CA GLY A 163 -0.47 -6.63 7.55
C GLY A 163 0.27 -6.97 8.84
N ILE A 164 -0.35 -7.76 9.72
CA ILE A 164 0.29 -8.24 10.96
C ILE A 164 1.52 -9.11 10.62
N ARG A 165 1.40 -10.03 9.66
CA ARG A 165 2.56 -10.85 9.22
C ARG A 165 3.69 -9.98 8.67
N PHE A 166 3.34 -8.96 7.86
CA PHE A 166 4.33 -8.02 7.34
C PHE A 166 5.09 -7.30 8.45
N LEU A 167 4.39 -6.84 9.49
CA LEU A 167 5.01 -6.19 10.66
C LEU A 167 5.92 -7.15 11.43
N TYR A 168 5.54 -8.41 11.60
CA TYR A 168 6.42 -9.41 12.22
C TYR A 168 7.67 -9.66 11.38
N ARG A 169 7.55 -9.77 10.06
CA ARG A 169 8.71 -9.87 9.17
C ARG A 169 9.66 -8.67 9.33
N MET A 170 9.14 -7.46 9.45
CA MET A 170 9.95 -6.28 9.72
C MET A 170 10.66 -6.36 11.07
N SER A 171 9.96 -6.81 12.10
CA SER A 171 10.53 -7.01 13.44
C SER A 171 11.67 -8.02 13.42
N ASP A 172 11.47 -9.16 12.75
CA ASP A 172 12.49 -10.19 12.64
C ASP A 172 13.72 -9.69 11.86
N GLU A 173 13.53 -8.94 10.79
CA GLU A 173 14.62 -8.33 10.01
C GLU A 173 15.41 -7.32 10.85
N LEU A 174 14.72 -6.49 11.63
CA LEU A 174 15.36 -5.54 12.54
C LEU A 174 16.23 -6.26 13.59
N LEU A 175 15.78 -7.38 14.13
CA LEU A 175 16.57 -8.18 15.07
C LEU A 175 17.85 -8.70 14.39
N VAL A 176 17.74 -9.24 13.19
CA VAL A 176 18.91 -9.71 12.41
C VAL A 176 19.90 -8.57 12.15
N LEU A 177 19.40 -7.40 11.73
CA LEU A 177 20.25 -6.24 11.49
C LEU A 177 20.90 -5.72 12.77
N SER A 178 20.18 -5.71 13.90
CA SER A 178 20.71 -5.34 15.21
C SER A 178 21.87 -6.23 15.64
N GLU A 179 21.76 -7.54 15.42
CA GLU A 179 22.82 -8.50 15.73
C GLU A 179 24.09 -8.33 14.86
N GLN A 180 23.92 -7.83 13.64
CA GLN A 180 25.01 -7.60 12.68
C GLN A 180 25.64 -6.21 12.81
N GLU A 181 24.94 -5.26 13.45
CA GLU A 181 25.40 -3.87 13.56
C GLU A 181 26.56 -3.76 14.56
N LYS A 182 27.65 -3.12 14.12
CA LYS A 182 28.86 -2.93 14.94
C LYS A 182 28.79 -1.70 15.85
N ASN A 183 27.94 -0.75 15.51
CA ASN A 183 27.70 0.42 16.33
C ASN A 183 26.67 0.09 17.39
N ALA A 184 27.08 -0.01 18.65
CA ALA A 184 26.22 -0.40 19.75
C ALA A 184 24.98 0.51 19.95
N GLN A 185 25.08 1.78 19.59
CA GLN A 185 23.94 2.72 19.68
C GLN A 185 22.93 2.46 18.57
N LEU A 186 23.38 2.13 17.36
CA LEU A 186 22.48 1.77 16.25
C LEU A 186 21.87 0.38 16.45
N ALA A 187 22.64 -0.56 16.99
CA ALA A 187 22.15 -1.89 17.32
C ALA A 187 21.04 -1.88 18.39
N ALA A 188 21.06 -0.90 19.28
CA ALA A 188 20.08 -0.76 20.36
C ALA A 188 18.78 -0.04 19.93
N ASN A 189 18.79 0.62 18.79
CA ASN A 189 17.62 1.33 18.25
C ASN A 189 16.75 0.40 17.40
#